data_6d8703c01e65acbc1b30303644e6011c
#
_entry.id   6d8703c01e65acbc1b30303644e6011c
#
_cell.length_a   1.000
_cell.length_b   1.000
_cell.length_c   1.000
_cell.angle_alpha   90.00
_cell.angle_beta   90.00
_cell.angle_gamma   90.00
#
_symmetry.space_group_name_H-M   'P 1'
#
loop_
_entity.id
_entity.type
_entity.pdbx_description
1 polymer ?
#
loop_
_entity_poly.entity_id
_entity_poly.type
_entity_poly.pdbx_seq_one_letter_code
_entity_poly.pdbx_strand_id
1 'polypeptide(L)'
;ILILTAIGPTLSVAAPATTTGVGVLFGGQSFEANQSGTSTVNFSEMPSIVEVYTATWCSNCVDVEHALDYIENDTGLQQYHTHRAINEVQDPLGSIEIDQRFHDRYGIKAPPVVVFNGSVIKVGSVTDADSLESEFTELAQQNMNISGSSTFTWNPTSNSTGTATWAIQPVDLTSIHDLDGYDEKSSLFAYAWIVEQSASFEEGSNGLGDYPHVVRGVIELGEINLTSNDLSGSANITLPPA
;
A
#
# COMPACT_ATOMS: atom_id res chain seq x y z
N ILE A 1 -2.83 0.67 9.85
CA ILE A 1 -1.60 0.98 9.10
C ILE A 1 -1.65 2.42 8.64
N LEU A 2 -0.61 3.21 8.94
CA LEU A 2 -0.45 4.56 8.42
C LEU A 2 0.41 4.50 7.16
N ILE A 3 -0.12 4.98 6.04
CA ILE A 3 0.59 5.13 4.79
C ILE A 3 0.59 6.60 4.40
N LEU A 4 1.75 7.10 4.01
CA LEU A 4 1.93 8.45 3.50
C LEU A 4 2.06 8.40 1.99
N THR A 5 1.37 9.28 1.28
CA THR A 5 1.44 9.37 -0.17
C THR A 5 1.90 10.74 -0.62
N ALA A 6 2.90 10.77 -1.49
CA ALA A 6 3.25 11.96 -2.24
C ALA A 6 2.69 11.84 -3.66
N ILE A 7 1.97 12.83 -4.12
CA ILE A 7 1.42 12.89 -5.47
C ILE A 7 2.26 13.88 -6.28
N GLY A 8 3.01 13.37 -7.24
CA GLY A 8 3.84 14.16 -8.15
C GLY A 8 4.00 13.50 -9.52
N PRO A 9 4.46 14.20 -10.56
CA PRO A 9 4.63 13.63 -11.89
C PRO A 9 5.86 12.73 -12.01
N THR A 10 5.75 11.77 -12.84
CA THR A 10 6.52 10.61 -13.33
C THR A 10 8.02 10.52 -13.15
N LEU A 11 8.44 9.32 -12.70
CA LEU A 11 9.79 8.78 -12.85
C LEU A 11 9.88 7.71 -13.93
N SER A 12 10.96 7.71 -14.65
CA SER A 12 11.30 6.67 -15.61
C SER A 12 12.51 5.86 -15.14
N VAL A 13 12.33 4.57 -14.88
CA VAL A 13 13.41 3.59 -14.75
C VAL A 13 13.15 2.47 -15.73
N ALA A 14 14.20 2.06 -16.46
CA ALA A 14 14.12 1.09 -17.55
C ALA A 14 14.00 -0.34 -17.00
N ALA A 15 12.92 -1.04 -17.36
CA ALA A 15 12.72 -2.49 -17.39
C ALA A 15 11.23 -2.81 -17.56
N PRO A 16 10.76 -4.04 -17.70
CA PRO A 16 9.37 -4.35 -18.12
C PRO A 16 8.25 -3.87 -17.17
N ALA A 17 8.58 -3.27 -16.03
CA ALA A 17 7.62 -2.59 -15.18
C ALA A 17 7.45 -1.14 -15.61
N THR A 18 6.22 -0.68 -15.78
CA THR A 18 5.88 0.69 -16.14
C THR A 18 5.78 1.56 -14.90
N THR A 19 6.34 2.77 -14.96
CA THR A 19 6.13 3.78 -13.92
C THR A 19 4.82 4.51 -14.13
N THR A 20 4.14 4.84 -13.03
CA THR A 20 2.94 5.68 -13.06
C THR A 20 3.27 7.10 -12.63
N GLY A 21 2.57 8.09 -13.19
CA GLY A 21 2.67 9.47 -12.77
C GLY A 21 1.79 9.84 -11.57
N VAL A 22 1.41 8.88 -10.73
CA VAL A 22 0.42 9.09 -9.65
C VAL A 22 1.03 9.23 -8.26
N GLY A 23 2.36 9.35 -8.19
CA GLY A 23 3.08 9.58 -6.94
C GLY A 23 3.50 8.32 -6.20
N VAL A 24 4.22 8.51 -5.12
CA VAL A 24 4.88 7.47 -4.35
C VAL A 24 4.08 7.15 -3.09
N LEU A 25 4.04 5.89 -2.69
CA LEU A 25 3.57 5.43 -1.38
C LEU A 25 4.77 5.11 -0.49
N PHE A 26 4.72 5.53 0.76
CA PHE A 26 5.66 5.13 1.77
C PHE A 26 5.01 5.10 3.16
N GLY A 27 5.54 4.33 4.08
CA GLY A 27 4.97 4.15 5.39
C GLY A 27 5.15 2.72 5.89
N GLY A 28 4.10 2.16 6.47
CA GLY A 28 4.10 0.77 6.89
C GLY A 28 4.18 0.55 8.40
N GLN A 29 3.66 1.49 9.18
CA GLN A 29 3.44 1.28 10.61
C GLN A 29 2.04 0.70 10.81
N SER A 30 1.95 -0.43 11.51
CA SER A 30 0.70 -1.18 11.69
C SER A 30 0.43 -1.51 13.15
N PHE A 31 -0.85 -1.57 13.49
CA PHE A 31 -1.34 -2.02 14.78
C PHE A 31 -2.55 -2.93 14.59
N GLU A 32 -2.70 -3.89 15.50
CA GLU A 32 -3.95 -4.61 15.64
C GLU A 32 -5.09 -3.65 16.02
N ALA A 33 -6.25 -3.83 15.40
CA ALA A 33 -7.38 -2.93 15.56
C ALA A 33 -7.83 -2.72 17.01
N ASN A 34 -7.65 -3.74 17.86
CA ASN A 34 -8.05 -3.77 19.26
C ASN A 34 -6.91 -3.42 20.26
N GLN A 35 -5.71 -3.13 19.76
CA GLN A 35 -4.54 -2.83 20.59
C GLN A 35 -4.08 -1.39 20.41
N SER A 36 -3.94 -0.65 21.50
CA SER A 36 -3.31 0.66 21.45
C SER A 36 -1.80 0.55 21.35
N GLY A 37 -1.20 1.49 20.62
CA GLY A 37 0.25 1.53 20.50
C GLY A 37 0.75 2.80 19.86
N THR A 38 2.06 3.03 20.02
CA THR A 38 2.81 4.08 19.31
C THR A 38 4.07 3.46 18.73
N SER A 39 4.33 3.75 17.48
CA SER A 39 5.54 3.33 16.76
C SER A 39 6.20 4.54 16.12
N THR A 40 7.53 4.60 16.18
CA THR A 40 8.33 5.59 15.44
C THR A 40 9.34 4.84 14.59
N VAL A 41 9.39 5.14 13.30
CA VAL A 41 10.26 4.48 12.31
C VAL A 41 10.95 5.53 11.47
N ASN A 42 12.25 5.36 11.22
CA ASN A 42 12.99 6.19 10.28
C ASN A 42 12.52 5.86 8.84
N PHE A 43 12.46 6.87 7.97
CA PHE A 43 12.04 6.66 6.57
C PHE A 43 12.93 5.66 5.84
N SER A 44 14.23 5.62 6.14
CA SER A 44 15.17 4.66 5.57
C SER A 44 14.95 3.20 6.02
N GLU A 45 14.15 3.00 7.07
CA GLU A 45 13.82 1.66 7.65
C GLU A 45 12.39 1.25 7.33
N MET A 46 11.64 2.09 6.61
CA MET A 46 10.27 1.76 6.23
C MET A 46 10.25 0.63 5.21
N PRO A 47 9.34 -0.32 5.36
CA PRO A 47 9.17 -1.39 4.39
C PRO A 47 8.64 -0.87 3.05
N SER A 48 8.91 -1.61 1.98
CA SER A 48 8.20 -1.38 0.72
C SER A 48 6.73 -1.66 0.87
N ILE A 49 5.91 -0.77 0.32
CA ILE A 49 4.47 -0.91 0.22
C ILE A 49 4.14 -1.59 -1.11
N VAL A 50 3.40 -2.68 -1.06
CA VAL A 50 3.02 -3.45 -2.25
C VAL A 50 1.51 -3.54 -2.33
N GLU A 51 0.91 -2.86 -3.31
CA GLU A 51 -0.51 -3.02 -3.63
C GLU A 51 -0.66 -4.12 -4.67
N VAL A 52 -1.48 -5.12 -4.38
CA VAL A 52 -1.77 -6.24 -5.27
C VAL A 52 -3.21 -6.14 -5.75
N TYR A 53 -3.44 -6.18 -7.06
CA TYR A 53 -4.77 -6.31 -7.64
C TYR A 53 -5.01 -7.76 -8.03
N THR A 54 -5.98 -8.39 -7.37
CA THR A 54 -6.24 -9.82 -7.44
C THR A 54 -7.72 -10.16 -7.55
N ALA A 55 -8.05 -11.45 -7.63
CA ALA A 55 -9.41 -11.96 -7.56
C ALA A 55 -9.42 -13.45 -7.18
N THR A 56 -10.46 -13.90 -6.50
CA THR A 56 -10.64 -15.29 -6.04
C THR A 56 -10.76 -16.33 -7.17
N TRP A 57 -10.91 -15.89 -8.40
CA TRP A 57 -10.94 -16.72 -9.61
C TRP A 57 -9.66 -16.62 -10.46
N CYS A 58 -8.72 -15.78 -10.08
CA CYS A 58 -7.53 -15.46 -10.88
C CYS A 58 -6.42 -16.50 -10.62
N SER A 59 -6.26 -17.48 -11.49
CA SER A 59 -5.23 -18.52 -11.35
C SER A 59 -3.79 -17.96 -11.43
N ASN A 60 -3.56 -16.96 -12.30
CA ASN A 60 -2.24 -16.34 -12.42
C ASN A 60 -1.86 -15.46 -11.22
N CYS A 61 -2.86 -15.06 -10.41
CA CYS A 61 -2.61 -14.29 -9.19
C CYS A 61 -1.93 -15.14 -8.12
N VAL A 62 -2.21 -16.44 -8.09
CA VAL A 62 -1.65 -17.37 -7.10
C VAL A 62 -0.12 -17.38 -7.15
N ASP A 63 0.47 -17.46 -8.34
CA ASP A 63 1.92 -17.45 -8.51
C ASP A 63 2.54 -16.12 -8.04
N VAL A 64 1.84 -15.01 -8.29
CA VAL A 64 2.25 -13.66 -7.88
C VAL A 64 2.20 -13.51 -6.35
N GLU A 65 1.09 -13.93 -5.73
CA GLU A 65 0.90 -13.87 -4.28
C GLU A 65 1.90 -14.76 -3.55
N HIS A 66 2.14 -15.99 -4.02
CA HIS A 66 3.15 -16.89 -3.45
C HIS A 66 4.58 -16.31 -3.55
N ALA A 67 4.91 -15.64 -4.67
CA ALA A 67 6.22 -15.02 -4.82
C ALA A 67 6.41 -13.86 -3.84
N LEU A 68 5.36 -13.05 -3.61
CA LEU A 68 5.39 -11.97 -2.62
C LEU A 68 5.50 -12.51 -1.20
N ASP A 69 4.70 -13.52 -0.84
CA ASP A 69 4.76 -14.17 0.49
C ASP A 69 6.14 -14.78 0.76
N TYR A 70 6.77 -15.36 -0.28
CA TYR A 70 8.10 -15.93 -0.14
C TYR A 70 9.15 -14.88 0.24
N ILE A 71 9.09 -13.69 -0.36
CA ILE A 71 10.09 -12.63 -0.12
C ILE A 71 9.74 -11.71 1.05
N GLU A 72 8.53 -11.76 1.59
CA GLU A 72 8.06 -10.87 2.65
C GLU A 72 8.97 -10.91 3.88
N ASN A 73 9.34 -12.11 4.34
CA ASN A 73 10.19 -12.28 5.52
C ASN A 73 11.60 -11.72 5.34
N ASP A 74 12.14 -11.78 4.13
CA ASP A 74 13.51 -11.33 3.83
C ASP A 74 13.59 -9.83 3.53
N THR A 75 12.53 -9.27 2.94
CA THR A 75 12.48 -7.87 2.53
C THR A 75 11.73 -6.97 3.51
N GLY A 76 10.87 -7.56 4.35
CA GLY A 76 9.98 -6.83 5.25
C GLY A 76 8.89 -6.04 4.53
N LEU A 77 8.65 -6.30 3.24
CA LEU A 77 7.60 -5.63 2.48
C LEU A 77 6.23 -5.83 3.13
N GLN A 78 5.31 -4.91 2.87
CA GLN A 78 3.93 -4.99 3.34
C GLN A 78 2.97 -5.07 2.17
N GLN A 79 2.12 -6.09 2.18
CA GLN A 79 1.18 -6.41 1.12
C GLN A 79 -0.22 -5.89 1.42
N TYR A 80 -0.92 -5.41 0.38
CA TYR A 80 -2.27 -4.87 0.42
C TYR A 80 -3.04 -5.37 -0.79
N HIS A 81 -3.89 -6.38 -0.60
CA HIS A 81 -4.59 -7.05 -1.68
C HIS A 81 -5.96 -6.39 -1.93
N THR A 82 -6.07 -5.73 -3.08
CA THR A 82 -7.33 -5.21 -3.61
C THR A 82 -7.98 -6.28 -4.47
N HIS A 83 -9.07 -6.83 -4.00
CA HIS A 83 -9.91 -7.77 -4.74
C HIS A 83 -10.82 -7.05 -5.71
N ARG A 84 -10.93 -7.59 -6.92
CA ARG A 84 -11.80 -7.04 -7.96
C ARG A 84 -13.27 -7.10 -7.53
N ALA A 85 -14.02 -5.99 -7.75
CA ALA A 85 -15.43 -5.86 -7.40
C ALA A 85 -16.28 -5.23 -8.52
N ILE A 86 -15.71 -4.34 -9.33
CA ILE A 86 -16.47 -3.64 -10.37
C ILE A 86 -16.82 -4.60 -11.51
N ASN A 87 -18.14 -4.77 -11.74
CA ASN A 87 -18.69 -5.75 -12.67
C ASN A 87 -18.25 -7.19 -12.39
N GLU A 88 -18.02 -7.49 -11.12
CA GLU A 88 -17.62 -8.78 -10.62
C GLU A 88 -18.73 -9.37 -9.73
N VAL A 89 -18.96 -10.69 -9.84
CA VAL A 89 -19.97 -11.41 -9.06
C VAL A 89 -19.41 -12.68 -8.39
N GLN A 90 -18.15 -13.03 -8.69
CA GLN A 90 -17.53 -14.26 -8.21
C GLN A 90 -16.57 -14.01 -7.04
N ASP A 91 -16.16 -12.75 -6.84
CA ASP A 91 -15.25 -12.37 -5.77
C ASP A 91 -15.98 -11.55 -4.70
N PRO A 92 -16.35 -12.16 -3.57
CA PRO A 92 -17.04 -11.46 -2.49
C PRO A 92 -16.09 -10.68 -1.58
N LEU A 93 -14.77 -10.81 -1.75
CA LEU A 93 -13.76 -10.18 -0.89
C LEU A 93 -13.50 -8.73 -1.30
N GLY A 94 -13.84 -8.35 -2.55
CA GLY A 94 -13.68 -7.00 -3.07
C GLY A 94 -14.79 -6.04 -2.62
N SER A 95 -14.48 -4.76 -2.65
CA SER A 95 -15.46 -3.69 -2.56
C SER A 95 -15.34 -2.74 -3.75
N ILE A 96 -16.48 -2.19 -4.20
CA ILE A 96 -16.51 -1.25 -5.35
C ILE A 96 -15.64 -0.03 -5.06
N GLU A 97 -15.65 0.48 -3.84
CA GLU A 97 -14.89 1.66 -3.44
C GLU A 97 -13.37 1.42 -3.54
N ILE A 98 -12.89 0.29 -3.03
CA ILE A 98 -11.46 -0.07 -3.04
C ILE A 98 -10.98 -0.36 -4.45
N ASP A 99 -11.78 -1.12 -5.22
CA ASP A 99 -11.50 -1.43 -6.63
C ASP A 99 -11.48 -0.15 -7.48
N GLN A 100 -12.44 0.77 -7.29
CA GLN A 100 -12.47 2.05 -7.99
C GLN A 100 -11.24 2.90 -7.66
N ARG A 101 -10.82 2.95 -6.37
CA ARG A 101 -9.59 3.63 -5.96
C ARG A 101 -8.37 3.09 -6.71
N PHE A 102 -8.24 1.76 -6.83
CA PHE A 102 -7.14 1.14 -7.56
C PHE A 102 -7.16 1.55 -9.05
N HIS A 103 -8.34 1.50 -9.68
CA HIS A 103 -8.52 1.92 -11.06
C HIS A 103 -8.20 3.39 -11.30
N ASP A 104 -8.70 4.27 -10.43
CA ASP A 104 -8.50 5.72 -10.55
C ASP A 104 -7.02 6.07 -10.40
N ARG A 105 -6.31 5.33 -9.53
CA ARG A 105 -4.90 5.57 -9.28
C ARG A 105 -4.00 4.99 -10.38
N TYR A 106 -4.25 3.78 -10.84
CA TYR A 106 -3.30 3.05 -11.70
C TYR A 106 -3.80 2.81 -13.12
N GLY A 107 -5.06 3.05 -13.39
CA GLY A 107 -5.66 2.89 -14.72
C GLY A 107 -5.80 1.45 -15.21
N ILE A 108 -5.52 0.45 -14.37
CA ILE A 108 -5.47 -0.97 -14.73
C ILE A 108 -6.69 -1.70 -14.17
N LYS A 109 -7.26 -2.62 -14.97
CA LYS A 109 -8.56 -3.24 -14.72
C LYS A 109 -8.56 -4.77 -14.75
N ALA A 110 -7.40 -5.40 -14.85
CA ALA A 110 -7.30 -6.86 -14.96
C ALA A 110 -6.20 -7.41 -14.05
N PRO A 111 -6.52 -8.34 -13.13
CA PRO A 111 -5.54 -9.00 -12.28
C PRO A 111 -4.72 -10.04 -13.08
N PRO A 112 -3.50 -10.42 -12.61
CA PRO A 112 -2.80 -9.82 -11.49
C PRO A 112 -2.06 -8.53 -11.87
N VAL A 113 -2.01 -7.59 -10.94
CA VAL A 113 -1.14 -6.41 -11.00
C VAL A 113 -0.48 -6.20 -9.65
N VAL A 114 0.80 -5.90 -9.64
CA VAL A 114 1.56 -5.56 -8.44
C VAL A 114 2.13 -4.16 -8.59
N VAL A 115 1.93 -3.33 -7.59
CA VAL A 115 2.43 -1.96 -7.58
C VAL A 115 3.33 -1.77 -6.37
N PHE A 116 4.61 -1.56 -6.61
CA PHE A 116 5.61 -1.29 -5.57
C PHE A 116 5.70 0.21 -5.29
N ASN A 117 5.61 0.57 -4.03
CA ASN A 117 5.72 1.94 -3.52
C ASN A 117 4.86 2.97 -4.30
N GLY A 118 3.72 2.52 -4.82
CA GLY A 118 2.77 3.35 -5.57
C GLY A 118 3.21 3.81 -6.94
N SER A 119 4.42 3.47 -7.39
CA SER A 119 5.05 4.02 -8.60
C SER A 119 5.48 2.97 -9.63
N VAL A 120 5.94 1.81 -9.23
CA VAL A 120 6.43 0.78 -10.13
C VAL A 120 5.38 -0.31 -10.31
N ILE A 121 4.89 -0.50 -11.53
CA ILE A 121 3.82 -1.44 -11.85
C ILE A 121 4.38 -2.66 -12.60
N LYS A 122 4.04 -3.84 -12.09
CA LYS A 122 4.17 -5.12 -12.79
C LYS A 122 2.78 -5.67 -13.12
N VAL A 123 2.55 -5.98 -14.38
CA VAL A 123 1.30 -6.57 -14.87
C VAL A 123 1.53 -8.02 -15.27
N GLY A 124 0.66 -8.91 -14.81
CA GLY A 124 0.73 -10.35 -15.10
C GLY A 124 1.73 -11.10 -14.22
N SER A 125 1.83 -12.41 -14.45
CA SER A 125 2.70 -13.33 -13.73
C SER A 125 3.93 -13.80 -14.53
N VAL A 126 4.16 -13.25 -15.74
CA VAL A 126 5.32 -13.58 -16.58
C VAL A 126 6.48 -12.65 -16.24
N THR A 127 7.67 -13.21 -16.08
CA THR A 127 8.90 -12.46 -15.80
C THR A 127 9.98 -12.80 -16.82
N ASP A 128 10.84 -11.81 -17.10
CA ASP A 128 12.09 -12.00 -17.86
C ASP A 128 13.30 -12.23 -16.93
N ALA A 129 13.12 -12.10 -15.60
CA ALA A 129 14.11 -12.46 -14.60
C ALA A 129 14.15 -13.98 -14.37
N ASP A 130 15.06 -14.44 -13.52
CA ASP A 130 15.20 -15.87 -13.19
C ASP A 130 13.94 -16.43 -12.52
N SER A 131 13.22 -15.60 -11.75
CA SER A 131 11.92 -15.92 -11.13
C SER A 131 11.16 -14.64 -10.72
N LEU A 132 9.87 -14.78 -10.39
CA LEU A 132 9.05 -13.68 -9.84
C LEU A 132 9.63 -13.20 -8.50
N GLU A 133 10.12 -14.09 -7.65
CA GLU A 133 10.72 -13.76 -6.36
C GLU A 133 11.98 -12.90 -6.55
N SER A 134 12.82 -13.21 -7.55
CA SER A 134 14.00 -12.41 -7.88
C SER A 134 13.61 -11.02 -8.35
N GLU A 135 12.66 -10.91 -9.29
CA GLU A 135 12.16 -9.64 -9.79
C GLU A 135 11.54 -8.80 -8.66
N PHE A 136 10.68 -9.40 -7.84
CA PHE A 136 10.01 -8.71 -6.73
C PHE A 136 10.98 -8.29 -5.62
N THR A 137 12.01 -9.09 -5.34
CA THR A 137 13.08 -8.69 -4.41
C THR A 137 13.80 -7.44 -4.88
N GLU A 138 14.13 -7.35 -6.16
CA GLU A 138 14.77 -6.14 -6.73
C GLU A 138 13.86 -4.91 -6.66
N LEU A 139 12.56 -5.10 -6.97
CA LEU A 139 11.58 -4.02 -6.90
C LEU A 139 11.30 -3.56 -5.46
N ALA A 140 11.27 -4.48 -4.50
CA ALA A 140 11.08 -4.18 -3.09
C ALA A 140 12.26 -3.44 -2.45
N GLN A 141 13.48 -3.62 -2.96
CA GLN A 141 14.68 -2.96 -2.44
C GLN A 141 14.86 -1.52 -2.93
N GLN A 142 13.97 -1.00 -3.76
CA GLN A 142 13.99 0.39 -4.21
C GLN A 142 13.58 1.32 -3.07
N ASN A 143 14.52 1.62 -2.18
CA ASN A 143 14.31 2.52 -1.06
C ASN A 143 14.18 3.97 -1.52
N MET A 144 13.22 4.66 -0.94
CA MET A 144 13.17 6.11 -1.08
C MET A 144 14.27 6.75 -0.26
N ASN A 145 15.04 7.62 -0.89
CA ASN A 145 16.17 8.32 -0.27
C ASN A 145 15.68 9.54 0.53
N ILE A 146 14.74 9.32 1.46
CA ILE A 146 14.17 10.37 2.31
C ILE A 146 14.77 10.26 3.70
N SER A 147 15.23 11.37 4.26
CA SER A 147 15.70 11.46 5.63
C SER A 147 14.59 11.95 6.57
N GLY A 148 14.45 11.32 7.72
CA GLY A 148 13.47 11.68 8.72
C GLY A 148 12.82 10.48 9.39
N SER A 149 11.74 10.73 10.11
CA SER A 149 10.96 9.70 10.78
C SER A 149 9.46 9.97 10.72
N SER A 150 8.69 8.91 10.84
CA SER A 150 7.26 8.96 11.07
C SER A 150 6.94 8.36 12.41
N THR A 151 6.03 8.99 13.13
CA THR A 151 5.41 8.43 14.35
C THR A 151 3.95 8.20 14.08
N PHE A 152 3.47 7.00 14.39
CA PHE A 152 2.07 6.64 14.32
C PHE A 152 1.58 6.13 15.67
N THR A 153 0.42 6.60 16.09
CA THR A 153 -0.25 6.17 17.32
C THR A 153 -1.67 5.73 16.98
N TRP A 154 -2.05 4.55 17.45
CA TRP A 154 -3.41 4.05 17.39
C TRP A 154 -3.98 3.90 18.80
N ASN A 155 -5.16 4.46 19.05
CA ASN A 155 -5.91 4.33 20.29
C ASN A 155 -7.33 3.87 20.00
N PRO A 156 -7.64 2.57 20.11
CA PRO A 156 -9.00 2.07 19.97
C PRO A 156 -9.89 2.62 21.10
N THR A 157 -11.09 3.08 20.76
CA THR A 157 -12.13 3.52 21.69
C THR A 157 -13.25 2.50 21.83
N SER A 158 -13.37 1.59 20.86
CA SER A 158 -14.26 0.42 20.88
C SER A 158 -13.71 -0.63 19.90
N ASN A 159 -14.42 -1.75 19.73
CA ASN A 159 -14.04 -2.78 18.75
C ASN A 159 -14.11 -2.31 17.29
N SER A 160 -14.82 -1.21 17.01
CA SER A 160 -15.04 -0.70 15.67
C SER A 160 -14.59 0.74 15.47
N THR A 161 -14.08 1.41 16.50
CA THR A 161 -13.66 2.82 16.39
C THR A 161 -12.38 3.08 17.15
N GLY A 162 -11.62 4.05 16.70
CA GLY A 162 -10.42 4.51 17.40
C GLY A 162 -9.92 5.84 16.84
N THR A 163 -8.86 6.34 17.45
CA THR A 163 -8.19 7.56 17.02
C THR A 163 -6.81 7.20 16.50
N ALA A 164 -6.53 7.56 15.25
CA ALA A 164 -5.21 7.57 14.65
C ALA A 164 -4.58 8.95 14.81
N THR A 165 -3.32 8.98 15.25
CA THR A 165 -2.52 10.20 15.30
C THR A 165 -1.20 9.94 14.60
N TRP A 166 -0.75 10.86 13.78
CA TRP A 166 0.51 10.74 13.04
C TRP A 166 1.32 12.02 13.14
N ALA A 167 2.63 11.89 13.05
CA ALA A 167 3.57 12.99 12.96
C ALA A 167 4.74 12.60 12.06
N ILE A 168 5.19 13.54 11.26
CA ILE A 168 6.38 13.41 10.42
C ILE A 168 7.43 14.38 10.92
N GLN A 169 8.66 13.91 11.02
CA GLN A 169 9.83 14.73 11.34
C GLN A 169 10.86 14.57 10.23
N PRO A 170 10.75 15.31 9.13
CA PRO A 170 11.77 15.32 8.11
C PRO A 170 13.03 15.99 8.66
N VAL A 171 14.18 15.39 8.42
CA VAL A 171 15.47 16.01 8.72
C VAL A 171 15.75 17.14 7.72
N ASP A 172 15.27 16.96 6.49
CA ASP A 172 15.35 17.94 5.42
C ASP A 172 14.13 17.86 4.53
N LEU A 173 13.31 18.91 4.51
CA LEU A 173 12.15 18.99 3.62
C LEU A 173 12.56 19.00 2.14
N THR A 174 13.77 19.43 1.80
CA THR A 174 14.26 19.36 0.43
C THR A 174 14.35 17.93 -0.07
N SER A 175 14.60 16.94 0.80
CA SER A 175 14.62 15.53 0.42
C SER A 175 13.26 15.00 -0.03
N ILE A 176 12.16 15.56 0.46
CA ILE A 176 10.81 15.26 -0.02
C ILE A 176 10.56 15.96 -1.37
N HIS A 177 11.06 17.17 -1.54
CA HIS A 177 11.01 17.92 -2.80
C HIS A 177 11.89 17.30 -3.89
N ASP A 178 12.95 16.60 -3.52
CA ASP A 178 13.86 15.87 -4.41
C ASP A 178 13.35 14.49 -4.81
N LEU A 179 12.18 14.04 -4.28
CA LEU A 179 11.49 12.89 -4.85
C LEU A 179 11.20 13.20 -6.31
N ASP A 180 11.76 12.36 -7.16
CA ASP A 180 11.56 12.49 -8.60
C ASP A 180 10.08 12.60 -8.91
N GLY A 181 9.68 13.70 -9.51
CA GLY A 181 8.31 14.01 -9.83
C GLY A 181 7.58 14.85 -8.79
N TYR A 182 8.20 15.24 -7.66
CA TYR A 182 7.65 16.26 -6.78
C TYR A 182 7.87 17.64 -7.43
N ASP A 183 6.80 18.39 -7.59
CA ASP A 183 6.84 19.82 -7.94
C ASP A 183 6.24 20.64 -6.79
N GLU A 184 6.33 21.96 -6.85
CA GLU A 184 5.76 22.86 -5.85
C GLU A 184 4.23 22.72 -5.66
N LYS A 185 3.57 21.92 -6.52
CA LYS A 185 2.12 21.62 -6.47
C LYS A 185 1.83 20.24 -5.89
N SER A 186 2.87 19.45 -5.60
CA SER A 186 2.67 18.13 -5.01
C SER A 186 2.19 18.25 -3.58
N SER A 187 1.24 17.43 -3.21
CA SER A 187 0.68 17.34 -1.87
C SER A 187 1.02 15.99 -1.25
N LEU A 188 1.27 16.00 0.05
CA LEU A 188 1.46 14.79 0.84
C LEU A 188 0.17 14.52 1.62
N PHE A 189 -0.33 13.29 1.54
CA PHE A 189 -1.54 12.87 2.25
C PHE A 189 -1.24 11.70 3.18
N ALA A 190 -1.88 11.70 4.34
CA ALA A 190 -1.89 10.57 5.25
C ALA A 190 -3.10 9.66 4.97
N TYR A 191 -2.86 8.34 4.92
CA TYR A 191 -3.91 7.33 4.74
C TYR A 191 -3.81 6.27 5.82
N ALA A 192 -4.96 5.80 6.28
CA ALA A 192 -5.08 4.56 7.05
C ALA A 192 -5.66 3.45 6.17
N TRP A 193 -4.98 2.32 6.15
CA TRP A 193 -5.45 1.11 5.48
C TRP A 193 -5.97 0.13 6.52
N ILE A 194 -7.16 -0.40 6.26
CA ILE A 194 -7.78 -1.43 7.09
C ILE A 194 -7.63 -2.73 6.33
N VAL A 195 -6.89 -3.66 6.93
CA VAL A 195 -6.50 -4.91 6.29
C VAL A 195 -6.96 -6.08 7.14
N GLU A 196 -7.67 -7.01 6.53
CA GLU A 196 -7.93 -8.33 7.08
C GLU A 196 -6.75 -9.24 6.74
N GLN A 197 -6.11 -9.78 7.77
CA GLN A 197 -4.89 -10.55 7.60
C GLN A 197 -5.10 -11.84 6.82
N SER A 198 -6.28 -12.45 6.96
CA SER A 198 -6.68 -13.63 6.18
C SER A 198 -8.21 -13.69 6.13
N ALA A 199 -8.75 -13.76 4.92
CA ALA A 199 -10.18 -13.95 4.66
C ALA A 199 -10.42 -15.32 4.05
N SER A 200 -11.36 -16.10 4.59
CA SER A 200 -11.68 -17.44 4.07
C SER A 200 -12.80 -17.38 3.03
N PHE A 201 -12.59 -17.99 1.88
CA PHE A 201 -13.60 -18.15 0.83
C PHE A 201 -13.32 -19.44 0.04
N GLU A 202 -13.96 -20.53 0.45
CA GLU A 202 -13.79 -21.88 -0.09
C GLU A 202 -14.30 -22.05 -1.54
N GLU A 203 -15.23 -21.16 -2.00
CA GLU A 203 -15.82 -21.21 -3.34
C GLU A 203 -14.94 -20.52 -4.39
N GLY A 204 -13.78 -19.99 -4.02
CA GLY A 204 -12.82 -19.42 -4.95
C GLY A 204 -12.34 -20.45 -5.98
N SER A 205 -12.30 -20.06 -7.27
CA SER A 205 -11.95 -21.00 -8.33
C SER A 205 -10.47 -20.99 -8.72
N ASN A 206 -9.64 -20.20 -8.05
CA ASN A 206 -8.19 -20.17 -8.24
C ASN A 206 -7.43 -21.26 -7.43
N GLY A 207 -8.14 -22.01 -6.59
CA GLY A 207 -7.59 -23.09 -5.78
C GLY A 207 -7.12 -22.70 -4.37
N LEU A 208 -7.26 -21.43 -4.00
CA LEU A 208 -7.04 -20.96 -2.64
C LEU A 208 -8.35 -21.04 -1.84
N GLY A 209 -8.23 -21.33 -0.54
CA GLY A 209 -9.35 -21.25 0.41
C GLY A 209 -9.24 -20.05 1.35
N ASP A 210 -8.01 -19.58 1.55
CA ASP A 210 -7.69 -18.40 2.36
C ASP A 210 -6.95 -17.37 1.52
N TYR A 211 -7.30 -16.11 1.73
CA TYR A 211 -6.79 -14.95 0.98
C TYR A 211 -6.16 -13.98 1.96
N PRO A 212 -4.83 -13.79 1.91
CA PRO A 212 -4.12 -12.91 2.85
C PRO A 212 -4.27 -11.44 2.48
N HIS A 213 -4.00 -10.57 3.45
CA HIS A 213 -3.80 -9.12 3.28
C HIS A 213 -4.95 -8.37 2.58
N VAL A 214 -6.20 -8.84 2.74
CA VAL A 214 -7.36 -8.27 2.06
C VAL A 214 -7.66 -6.85 2.55
N VAL A 215 -7.64 -5.89 1.65
CA VAL A 215 -7.97 -4.49 1.96
C VAL A 215 -9.47 -4.33 2.12
N ARG A 216 -9.90 -3.93 3.32
CA ARG A 216 -11.31 -3.67 3.68
C ARG A 216 -11.67 -2.19 3.69
N GLY A 217 -10.68 -1.32 3.73
CA GLY A 217 -10.89 0.13 3.69
C GLY A 217 -9.60 0.90 3.48
N VAL A 218 -9.71 2.05 2.81
CA VAL A 218 -8.64 3.05 2.71
C VAL A 218 -9.24 4.38 3.08
N ILE A 219 -8.76 4.97 4.16
CA ILE A 219 -9.30 6.21 4.73
C ILE A 219 -8.27 7.31 4.58
N GLU A 220 -8.62 8.37 3.88
CA GLU A 220 -7.80 9.57 3.84
C GLU A 220 -7.91 10.29 5.19
N LEU A 221 -6.77 10.50 5.84
CA LEU A 221 -6.67 11.13 7.14
C LEU A 221 -6.42 12.64 7.03
N GLY A 222 -6.05 13.10 5.85
CA GLY A 222 -5.88 14.50 5.50
C GLY A 222 -4.55 14.83 4.83
N GLU A 223 -4.51 16.02 4.27
CA GLU A 223 -3.33 16.61 3.64
C GLU A 223 -2.32 17.04 4.70
N ILE A 224 -1.05 16.77 4.45
CA ILE A 224 0.08 17.22 5.27
C ILE A 224 0.70 18.44 4.59
N ASN A 225 0.55 19.59 5.21
CA ASN A 225 1.08 20.85 4.69
C ASN A 225 2.59 20.95 4.98
N LEU A 226 3.42 20.65 3.99
CA LEU A 226 4.88 20.67 4.09
C LEU A 226 5.46 22.06 4.36
N THR A 227 4.70 23.13 4.22
CA THR A 227 5.13 24.50 4.59
C THR A 227 4.86 24.83 6.06
N SER A 228 4.15 23.96 6.78
CA SER A 228 3.89 24.11 8.21
C SER A 228 5.07 23.61 9.04
N ASN A 229 5.28 24.22 10.22
CA ASN A 229 6.22 23.69 11.21
C ASN A 229 5.63 22.46 11.97
N ASP A 230 4.34 22.19 11.81
CA ASP A 230 3.65 21.05 12.41
C ASP A 230 3.18 20.13 11.30
N LEU A 231 3.89 19.03 11.13
CA LEU A 231 3.61 17.97 10.18
C LEU A 231 2.92 16.79 10.89
N SER A 232 1.91 17.09 11.65
CA SER A 232 1.14 16.10 12.42
C SER A 232 -0.36 16.21 12.15
N GLY A 233 -1.08 15.16 12.50
CA GLY A 233 -2.53 15.15 12.40
C GLY A 233 -3.14 14.07 13.27
N SER A 234 -4.46 14.12 13.38
CA SER A 234 -5.26 13.13 14.10
C SER A 234 -6.62 12.97 13.44
N ALA A 235 -7.10 11.73 13.35
CA ALA A 235 -8.43 11.42 12.84
C ALA A 235 -9.09 10.31 13.62
N ASN A 236 -10.42 10.38 13.74
CA ASN A 236 -11.22 9.28 14.23
C ASN A 236 -11.51 8.32 13.08
N ILE A 237 -11.24 7.04 13.30
CA ILE A 237 -11.44 5.96 12.34
C ILE A 237 -12.59 5.08 12.80
N THR A 238 -13.48 4.75 11.87
CA THR A 238 -14.47 3.70 12.03
C THR A 238 -14.04 2.52 11.16
N LEU A 239 -13.86 1.36 11.77
CA LEU A 239 -13.52 0.13 11.06
C LEU A 239 -14.76 -0.42 10.36
N PRO A 240 -14.64 -0.98 9.16
CA PRO A 240 -15.73 -1.68 8.51
C PRO A 240 -16.20 -2.86 9.39
N PRO A 241 -17.45 -3.31 9.26
CA PRO A 241 -17.89 -4.54 9.90
C PRO A 241 -17.04 -5.72 9.39
N ALA A 242 -16.69 -6.61 10.33
CA ALA A 242 -16.03 -7.87 10.02
C ALA A 242 -16.95 -8.82 9.29
#